data_8b38551f5a3204595a0a6ad24b917c28
#
_entry.id   8b38551f5a3204595a0a6ad24b917c28
#
_cell.length_a   1.000
_cell.length_b   1.000
_cell.length_c   1.000
_cell.angle_alpha   90.00
_cell.angle_beta   90.00
_cell.angle_gamma   90.00
#
_symmetry.space_group_name_H-M   'P 1'
#
loop_
_entity.id
_entity.type
_entity.pdbx_description
1 polymer ?
#
loop_
_entity_poly.entity_id
_entity_poly.type
_entity_poly.pdbx_seq_one_letter_code
_entity_poly.pdbx_strand_id
1 'polypeptide(L)'
;RLLVDNHEPRKRQRGHIRRAVGIYRSLRDAGIVEELDEPDADGRWVRVGVDLQDEFALHQPLSLYALEVIPDLTVAPTVGAPEPGTERDDTEHALDVLSVLEAVLADPGVIVAAQLDRLRSELVDRLKMEGVEYEERLERLAEVEPPRPLADFLHGTFEVFRAHHPWVGDEVVRPKSVARELFETGFDFRQYVEFHGLKRSEGVVLRYLTEAYKALVQTVPEAAKTAALHDLEAWLGETVRQIDSSLLDEWDILRNPGTALGGGERPEPDREAGRPDVTAHPRAFRVMVR
;
A
#
# COMPACT_ATOMS: atom_id res chain seq x y z
N ARG A 1 -18.26 15.83 -15.64
CA ARG A 1 -18.73 16.85 -14.64
C ARG A 1 -17.63 17.16 -13.63
N LEU A 2 -17.09 16.20 -12.88
CA LEU A 2 -16.06 16.46 -11.83
C LEU A 2 -14.86 17.28 -12.32
N LEU A 3 -14.40 17.10 -13.55
CA LEU A 3 -13.22 17.79 -14.10
C LEU A 3 -13.54 19.15 -14.73
N VAL A 4 -14.81 19.42 -15.07
CA VAL A 4 -15.22 20.58 -15.87
C VAL A 4 -16.16 21.51 -15.08
N ASP A 5 -17.05 20.94 -14.26
CA ASP A 5 -18.08 21.67 -13.51
C ASP A 5 -17.70 21.75 -12.01
N ASN A 6 -16.46 22.17 -11.70
CA ASN A 6 -15.99 22.40 -10.36
C ASN A 6 -15.65 23.88 -10.12
N HIS A 7 -15.45 24.26 -8.87
CA HIS A 7 -15.20 25.65 -8.46
C HIS A 7 -13.75 26.11 -8.70
N GLU A 8 -12.91 25.28 -9.35
CA GLU A 8 -11.52 25.63 -9.59
C GLU A 8 -11.33 26.56 -10.80
N PRO A 9 -10.25 27.37 -10.81
CA PRO A 9 -9.90 28.19 -11.96
C PRO A 9 -9.70 27.35 -13.23
N ARG A 10 -10.14 27.85 -14.38
CA ARG A 10 -10.06 27.16 -15.69
C ARG A 10 -8.65 26.61 -16.02
N LYS A 11 -7.59 27.27 -15.54
CA LYS A 11 -6.21 26.82 -15.75
C LYS A 11 -5.96 25.49 -15.02
N ARG A 12 -6.44 25.33 -13.78
CA ARG A 12 -6.35 24.09 -13.00
C ARG A 12 -7.23 23.02 -13.57
N GLN A 13 -8.46 23.33 -13.96
CA GLN A 13 -9.37 22.39 -14.62
C GLN A 13 -8.72 21.77 -15.87
N ARG A 14 -8.04 22.57 -16.70
CA ARG A 14 -7.29 22.06 -17.86
C ARG A 14 -6.13 21.13 -17.45
N GLY A 15 -5.46 21.42 -16.36
CA GLY A 15 -4.43 20.55 -15.79
C GLY A 15 -5.01 19.19 -15.39
N HIS A 16 -6.10 19.18 -14.64
CA HIS A 16 -6.79 17.95 -14.23
C HIS A 16 -7.30 17.13 -15.41
N ILE A 17 -7.86 17.79 -16.45
CA ILE A 17 -8.29 17.12 -17.66
C ILE A 17 -7.09 16.44 -18.36
N ARG A 18 -5.97 17.14 -18.53
CA ARG A 18 -4.77 16.57 -19.16
C ARG A 18 -4.25 15.36 -18.38
N ARG A 19 -4.20 15.48 -17.03
CA ARG A 19 -3.80 14.37 -16.16
C ARG A 19 -4.74 13.18 -16.30
N ALA A 20 -6.06 13.40 -16.24
CA ALA A 20 -7.06 12.36 -16.40
C ALA A 20 -6.98 11.65 -17.77
N VAL A 21 -6.74 12.40 -18.85
CA VAL A 21 -6.54 11.83 -20.20
C VAL A 21 -5.24 11.01 -20.24
N GLY A 22 -4.17 11.48 -19.58
CA GLY A 22 -2.92 10.74 -19.48
C GLY A 22 -3.11 9.40 -18.75
N ILE A 23 -3.74 9.42 -17.58
CA ILE A 23 -4.08 8.21 -16.80
C ILE A 23 -4.94 7.25 -17.64
N TYR A 24 -5.99 7.76 -18.28
CA TYR A 24 -6.87 6.95 -19.12
C TYR A 24 -6.11 6.23 -20.25
N ARG A 25 -5.22 6.95 -20.94
CA ARG A 25 -4.41 6.35 -22.01
C ARG A 25 -3.48 5.26 -21.48
N SER A 26 -2.81 5.50 -20.36
CA SER A 26 -1.95 4.50 -19.74
C SER A 26 -2.73 3.25 -19.31
N LEU A 27 -3.92 3.41 -18.73
CA LEU A 27 -4.76 2.29 -18.35
C LEU A 27 -5.26 1.49 -19.57
N ARG A 28 -5.59 2.18 -20.68
CA ARG A 28 -5.94 1.54 -21.95
C ARG A 28 -4.76 0.80 -22.56
N ASP A 29 -3.61 1.44 -22.62
CA ASP A 29 -2.39 0.87 -23.22
C ASP A 29 -1.86 -0.32 -22.40
N ALA A 30 -2.11 -0.35 -21.09
CA ALA A 30 -1.88 -1.49 -20.21
C ALA A 30 -2.99 -2.57 -20.26
N GLY A 31 -4.01 -2.42 -21.11
CA GLY A 31 -5.12 -3.37 -21.22
C GLY A 31 -6.08 -3.40 -20.03
N ILE A 32 -5.91 -2.50 -19.06
CA ILE A 32 -6.77 -2.39 -17.87
C ILE A 32 -8.15 -1.85 -18.21
N VAL A 33 -8.18 -0.94 -19.20
CA VAL A 33 -9.40 -0.32 -19.68
C VAL A 33 -9.55 -0.63 -21.16
N GLU A 34 -10.71 -1.16 -21.53
CA GLU A 34 -11.07 -1.45 -22.92
C GLU A 34 -12.08 -0.43 -23.45
N GLU A 35 -11.86 0.06 -24.66
CA GLU A 35 -12.84 0.85 -25.40
C GLU A 35 -13.82 -0.09 -26.09
N LEU A 36 -15.11 0.20 -25.96
CA LEU A 36 -16.18 -0.56 -26.60
C LEU A 36 -16.56 0.11 -27.94
N ASP A 37 -16.77 -0.68 -28.98
CA ASP A 37 -17.24 -0.19 -30.27
C ASP A 37 -18.67 0.38 -30.20
N GLU A 38 -19.48 -0.19 -29.28
CA GLU A 38 -20.83 0.28 -28.98
C GLU A 38 -20.99 0.41 -27.45
N PRO A 39 -21.82 1.35 -26.96
CA PRO A 39 -22.04 1.51 -25.54
C PRO A 39 -22.71 0.27 -24.95
N ASP A 40 -22.32 -0.09 -23.72
CA ASP A 40 -22.96 -1.16 -22.97
C ASP A 40 -24.42 -0.82 -22.58
N ALA A 41 -25.09 -1.75 -21.89
CA ALA A 41 -26.49 -1.59 -21.46
C ALA A 41 -26.70 -0.35 -20.56
N ASP A 42 -25.64 0.14 -19.89
CA ASP A 42 -25.64 1.34 -19.05
C ASP A 42 -25.22 2.61 -19.82
N GLY A 43 -24.97 2.50 -21.13
CA GLY A 43 -24.52 3.59 -21.98
C GLY A 43 -23.05 3.97 -21.80
N ARG A 44 -22.21 3.07 -21.30
CA ARG A 44 -20.77 3.27 -21.10
C ARG A 44 -19.99 2.84 -22.33
N TRP A 45 -19.03 3.65 -22.75
CA TRP A 45 -18.14 3.39 -23.89
C TRP A 45 -16.83 2.72 -23.49
N VAL A 46 -16.65 2.48 -22.19
CA VAL A 46 -15.41 1.96 -21.63
C VAL A 46 -15.76 0.98 -20.52
N ARG A 47 -15.08 -0.14 -20.51
CA ARG A 47 -15.16 -1.10 -19.39
C ARG A 47 -13.77 -1.40 -18.83
N VAL A 48 -13.73 -1.88 -17.60
CA VAL A 48 -12.53 -2.44 -17.01
C VAL A 48 -12.36 -3.86 -17.55
N GLY A 49 -11.16 -4.24 -18.00
CA GLY A 49 -10.85 -5.56 -18.51
C GLY A 49 -11.10 -6.64 -17.45
N VAL A 50 -11.48 -7.85 -17.91
CA VAL A 50 -11.94 -8.95 -17.03
C VAL A 50 -10.82 -9.53 -16.17
N ASP A 51 -9.55 -9.30 -16.54
CA ASP A 51 -8.38 -9.83 -15.81
C ASP A 51 -7.98 -9.02 -14.57
N LEU A 52 -8.57 -7.84 -14.39
CA LEU A 52 -8.47 -7.13 -13.13
C LEU A 52 -9.41 -7.76 -12.12
N GLN A 53 -8.89 -8.08 -10.96
CA GLN A 53 -9.73 -8.50 -9.85
C GLN A 53 -10.88 -7.50 -9.68
N ASP A 54 -12.10 -7.98 -9.46
CA ASP A 54 -13.29 -7.14 -9.20
C ASP A 54 -13.05 -6.11 -8.07
N GLU A 55 -11.97 -6.27 -7.34
CA GLU A 55 -11.56 -5.54 -6.15
C GLU A 55 -10.36 -4.61 -6.37
N PHE A 56 -9.80 -4.55 -7.59
CA PHE A 56 -8.66 -3.69 -7.86
C PHE A 56 -9.07 -2.21 -7.76
N ALA A 57 -8.75 -1.63 -6.61
CA ALA A 57 -8.92 -0.21 -6.40
C ALA A 57 -7.56 0.49 -6.52
N LEU A 58 -7.43 1.40 -7.47
CA LEU A 58 -6.27 2.29 -7.62
C LEU A 58 -6.20 3.30 -6.45
N HIS A 59 -6.08 2.79 -5.21
CA HIS A 59 -6.01 3.63 -4.03
C HIS A 59 -4.69 4.39 -3.93
N GLN A 60 -3.62 3.81 -4.47
CA GLN A 60 -2.30 4.41 -4.46
C GLN A 60 -1.95 4.93 -5.86
N PRO A 61 -1.38 6.14 -5.98
CA PRO A 61 -1.01 6.72 -7.27
C PRO A 61 -0.06 5.84 -8.10
N LEU A 62 0.74 5.00 -7.44
CA LEU A 62 1.75 4.14 -8.05
C LEU A 62 1.36 2.66 -8.10
N SER A 63 0.09 2.31 -7.84
CA SER A 63 -0.35 0.90 -7.90
C SER A 63 -0.11 0.27 -9.28
N LEU A 64 -0.25 1.06 -10.37
CA LEU A 64 0.03 0.58 -11.71
C LEU A 64 1.53 0.21 -11.89
N TYR A 65 2.43 0.99 -11.30
CA TYR A 65 3.85 0.65 -11.30
C TYR A 65 4.10 -0.69 -10.60
N ALA A 66 3.49 -0.92 -9.45
CA ALA A 66 3.65 -2.19 -8.75
C ALA A 66 3.15 -3.38 -9.58
N LEU A 67 2.00 -3.22 -10.29
CA LEU A 67 1.48 -4.25 -11.20
C LEU A 67 2.43 -4.58 -12.35
N GLU A 68 3.09 -3.56 -12.92
CA GLU A 68 4.01 -3.76 -14.03
C GLU A 68 5.34 -4.37 -13.58
N VAL A 69 5.81 -4.05 -12.37
CA VAL A 69 7.17 -4.42 -11.93
C VAL A 69 7.21 -5.74 -11.15
N ILE A 70 6.14 -6.14 -10.47
CA ILE A 70 6.11 -7.41 -9.71
C ILE A 70 6.43 -8.63 -10.60
N PRO A 71 5.89 -8.78 -11.82
CA PRO A 71 6.27 -9.88 -12.70
C PRO A 71 7.76 -9.93 -13.05
N ASP A 72 8.42 -8.77 -13.09
CA ASP A 72 9.85 -8.67 -13.43
C ASP A 72 10.77 -9.14 -12.29
N LEU A 73 10.28 -9.22 -11.05
CA LEU A 73 11.06 -9.71 -9.89
C LEU A 73 11.57 -11.15 -10.07
N THR A 74 10.86 -11.97 -10.85
CA THR A 74 11.25 -13.36 -11.12
C THR A 74 12.42 -13.47 -12.09
N VAL A 75 12.69 -12.39 -12.83
CA VAL A 75 13.68 -12.35 -13.93
C VAL A 75 14.93 -11.54 -13.55
N ALA A 76 14.82 -10.65 -12.54
CA ALA A 76 15.91 -9.75 -12.20
C ALA A 76 17.09 -10.49 -11.54
N PRO A 77 18.33 -10.39 -12.09
CA PRO A 77 19.51 -10.82 -11.36
C PRO A 77 19.73 -9.86 -10.20
N THR A 78 19.47 -10.31 -8.98
CA THR A 78 19.87 -9.60 -7.77
C THR A 78 21.39 -9.49 -7.76
N VAL A 79 21.95 -8.33 -7.44
CA VAL A 79 23.40 -8.19 -7.19
C VAL A 79 23.72 -9.11 -6.01
N GLY A 80 24.44 -10.20 -6.27
CA GLY A 80 24.65 -11.30 -5.33
C GLY A 80 23.79 -12.52 -5.59
N ALA A 81 23.12 -12.60 -6.77
CA ALA A 81 22.31 -13.73 -7.14
C ALA A 81 23.07 -15.06 -7.01
N PRO A 82 22.43 -16.11 -6.49
CA PRO A 82 22.95 -17.46 -6.55
C PRO A 82 23.22 -17.86 -8.02
N GLU A 83 24.15 -18.78 -8.21
CA GLU A 83 24.52 -19.35 -9.49
C GLU A 83 23.29 -19.74 -10.33
N PRO A 84 23.33 -19.65 -11.67
CA PRO A 84 22.21 -20.03 -12.53
C PRO A 84 21.79 -21.49 -12.27
N GLY A 85 20.59 -21.66 -11.73
CA GLY A 85 20.04 -22.98 -11.37
C GLY A 85 19.70 -23.16 -9.89
N THR A 86 19.97 -22.17 -9.04
CA THR A 86 19.45 -22.16 -7.66
C THR A 86 18.06 -21.53 -7.69
N GLU A 87 17.04 -22.32 -7.31
CA GLU A 87 15.70 -21.80 -7.12
C GLU A 87 15.76 -20.68 -6.08
N ARG A 88 15.22 -19.53 -6.43
CA ARG A 88 15.05 -18.44 -5.48
C ARG A 88 14.13 -18.96 -4.37
N ASP A 89 14.51 -18.73 -3.12
CA ASP A 89 13.63 -19.09 -2.00
C ASP A 89 12.31 -18.33 -2.17
N ASP A 90 11.18 -19.07 -2.19
CA ASP A 90 9.84 -18.51 -2.33
C ASP A 90 9.57 -17.42 -1.28
N THR A 91 10.15 -17.56 -0.10
CA THR A 91 10.05 -16.57 0.98
C THR A 91 10.74 -15.26 0.62
N GLU A 92 11.96 -15.33 0.02
CA GLU A 92 12.66 -14.14 -0.44
C GLU A 92 11.89 -13.42 -1.55
N HIS A 93 11.32 -14.17 -2.49
CA HIS A 93 10.46 -13.60 -3.51
C HIS A 93 9.23 -12.90 -2.90
N ALA A 94 8.56 -13.52 -1.93
CA ALA A 94 7.42 -12.91 -1.25
C ALA A 94 7.79 -11.61 -0.53
N LEU A 95 8.96 -11.55 0.10
CA LEU A 95 9.50 -10.35 0.75
C LEU A 95 9.88 -9.26 -0.26
N ASP A 96 10.34 -9.64 -1.44
CA ASP A 96 10.64 -8.69 -2.50
C ASP A 96 9.36 -8.08 -3.09
N VAL A 97 8.31 -8.89 -3.29
CA VAL A 97 6.98 -8.38 -3.64
C VAL A 97 6.49 -7.39 -2.58
N LEU A 98 6.61 -7.72 -1.30
CA LEU A 98 6.27 -6.80 -0.20
C LEU A 98 7.07 -5.50 -0.29
N SER A 99 8.37 -5.56 -0.60
CA SER A 99 9.24 -4.38 -0.74
C SER A 99 8.80 -3.47 -1.89
N VAL A 100 8.36 -4.04 -3.03
CA VAL A 100 7.76 -3.26 -4.13
C VAL A 100 6.49 -2.55 -3.66
N LEU A 101 5.63 -3.26 -2.95
CA LEU A 101 4.39 -2.68 -2.43
C LEU A 101 4.68 -1.59 -1.40
N GLU A 102 5.61 -1.82 -0.48
CA GLU A 102 6.02 -0.79 0.48
C GLU A 102 6.57 0.46 -0.23
N ALA A 103 7.32 0.31 -1.32
CA ALA A 103 7.90 1.43 -2.05
C ALA A 103 6.86 2.37 -2.67
N VAL A 104 5.66 1.87 -3.01
CA VAL A 104 4.56 2.67 -3.57
C VAL A 104 3.61 3.24 -2.52
N LEU A 105 3.65 2.75 -1.29
CA LEU A 105 2.85 3.30 -0.20
C LEU A 105 3.34 4.68 0.25
N ALA A 106 2.45 5.43 0.89
CA ALA A 106 2.80 6.70 1.51
C ALA A 106 3.95 6.53 2.52
N ASP A 107 4.81 7.54 2.60
CA ASP A 107 5.98 7.52 3.48
C ASP A 107 5.55 7.64 4.95
N PRO A 108 5.80 6.62 5.80
CA PRO A 108 5.53 6.69 7.22
C PRO A 108 6.70 7.35 7.96
N GLY A 109 6.97 8.63 7.68
CA GLY A 109 8.18 9.34 8.12
C GLY A 109 8.55 9.15 9.58
N VAL A 110 7.57 9.01 10.50
CA VAL A 110 7.84 8.77 11.93
C VAL A 110 8.44 7.38 12.18
N ILE A 111 8.05 6.37 11.40
CA ILE A 111 8.57 5.00 11.54
C ILE A 111 9.98 4.95 10.97
N VAL A 112 10.17 5.48 9.76
CA VAL A 112 11.50 5.52 9.10
C VAL A 112 12.50 6.31 9.93
N ALA A 113 12.08 7.41 10.55
CA ALA A 113 12.93 8.16 11.46
C ALA A 113 13.32 7.33 12.69
N ALA A 114 12.39 6.58 13.28
CA ALA A 114 12.66 5.72 14.42
C ALA A 114 13.62 4.56 14.08
N GLN A 115 13.46 3.93 12.90
CA GLN A 115 14.42 2.94 12.38
C GLN A 115 15.83 3.55 12.26
N LEU A 116 15.93 4.74 11.65
CA LEU A 116 17.20 5.43 11.47
C LEU A 116 17.85 5.79 12.83
N ASP A 117 17.08 6.30 13.78
CA ASP A 117 17.57 6.63 15.11
C ASP A 117 18.07 5.39 15.86
N ARG A 118 17.39 4.26 15.67
CA ARG A 118 17.82 2.97 16.25
C ARG A 118 19.15 2.52 15.66
N LEU A 119 19.26 2.50 14.33
CA LEU A 119 20.50 2.11 13.64
C LEU A 119 21.68 2.99 14.03
N ARG A 120 21.46 4.30 14.15
CA ARG A 120 22.49 5.25 14.60
C ARG A 120 22.91 4.98 16.03
N SER A 121 21.97 4.68 16.93
CA SER A 121 22.27 4.37 18.32
C SER A 121 23.11 3.10 18.45
N GLU A 122 22.75 2.04 17.72
CA GLU A 122 23.50 0.79 17.67
C GLU A 122 24.90 0.97 17.09
N LEU A 123 25.03 1.79 16.03
CA LEU A 123 26.31 2.12 15.45
C LEU A 123 27.19 2.91 16.43
N VAL A 124 26.62 3.90 17.15
CA VAL A 124 27.35 4.66 18.17
C VAL A 124 27.92 3.74 19.25
N ASP A 125 27.11 2.81 19.75
CA ASP A 125 27.53 1.91 20.82
C ASP A 125 28.63 0.95 20.33
N ARG A 126 28.49 0.43 19.11
CA ARG A 126 29.53 -0.40 18.48
C ARG A 126 30.84 0.37 18.28
N LEU A 127 30.79 1.57 17.69
CA LEU A 127 31.99 2.37 17.44
C LEU A 127 32.67 2.84 18.72
N LYS A 128 31.93 3.07 19.80
CA LYS A 128 32.49 3.35 21.13
C LYS A 128 33.23 2.15 21.68
N MET A 129 32.66 0.93 21.55
CA MET A 129 33.36 -0.30 22.00
C MET A 129 34.63 -0.58 21.20
N GLU A 130 34.64 -0.21 19.92
CA GLU A 130 35.81 -0.31 19.02
C GLU A 130 36.85 0.77 19.28
N GLY A 131 36.56 1.78 20.11
CA GLY A 131 37.49 2.86 20.44
C GLY A 131 37.67 3.88 19.33
N VAL A 132 36.69 3.96 18.39
CA VAL A 132 36.75 4.91 17.26
C VAL A 132 36.68 6.36 17.76
N GLU A 133 37.49 7.23 17.21
CA GLU A 133 37.54 8.66 17.55
C GLU A 133 36.23 9.38 17.26
N TYR A 134 35.94 10.44 18.01
CA TYR A 134 34.64 11.14 17.93
C TYR A 134 34.32 11.70 16.53
N GLU A 135 35.28 12.32 15.89
CA GLU A 135 35.14 12.90 14.54
C GLU A 135 34.77 11.82 13.52
N GLU A 136 35.49 10.70 13.52
CA GLU A 136 35.24 9.57 12.64
C GLU A 136 33.87 8.93 12.91
N ARG A 137 33.42 8.90 14.19
CA ARG A 137 32.07 8.43 14.52
C ARG A 137 31.00 9.30 13.86
N LEU A 138 31.16 10.64 13.87
CA LEU A 138 30.22 11.56 13.26
C LEU A 138 30.13 11.36 11.75
N GLU A 139 31.27 11.15 11.07
CA GLU A 139 31.29 10.85 9.64
C GLU A 139 30.51 9.58 9.31
N ARG A 140 30.79 8.47 10.02
CA ARG A 140 30.11 7.20 9.83
C ARG A 140 28.60 7.28 10.15
N LEU A 141 28.20 8.06 11.16
CA LEU A 141 26.80 8.29 11.49
C LEU A 141 26.04 9.07 10.44
N ALA A 142 26.71 9.96 9.69
CA ALA A 142 26.11 10.73 8.61
C ALA A 142 25.79 9.84 7.40
N GLU A 143 26.47 8.71 7.24
CA GLU A 143 26.29 7.75 6.14
C GLU A 143 25.20 6.72 6.44
N VAL A 144 24.67 6.66 7.68
CA VAL A 144 23.63 5.68 8.05
C VAL A 144 22.32 6.04 7.38
N GLU A 145 21.80 5.10 6.61
CA GLU A 145 20.50 5.18 5.97
C GLU A 145 19.55 4.11 6.52
N PRO A 146 18.23 4.37 6.48
CA PRO A 146 17.23 3.35 6.82
C PRO A 146 17.27 2.19 5.79
N PRO A 147 16.78 0.99 6.16
CA PRO A 147 16.72 -0.14 5.24
C PRO A 147 15.92 0.19 3.98
N ARG A 148 16.53 -0.06 2.81
CA ARG A 148 15.94 0.20 1.49
C ARG A 148 16.10 -1.01 0.58
N PRO A 149 15.40 -2.11 0.85
CA PRO A 149 15.49 -3.29 0.01
C PRO A 149 15.12 -2.94 -1.45
N LEU A 150 15.82 -3.57 -2.39
CA LEU A 150 15.62 -3.40 -3.82
C LEU A 150 15.75 -1.93 -4.35
N ALA A 151 16.42 -1.02 -3.63
CA ALA A 151 16.45 0.40 -3.98
C ALA A 151 16.89 0.66 -5.42
N ASP A 152 18.00 0.06 -5.87
CA ASP A 152 18.54 0.26 -7.22
C ASP A 152 17.60 -0.30 -8.30
N PHE A 153 17.01 -1.47 -8.06
CA PHE A 153 16.02 -2.09 -8.95
C PHE A 153 14.78 -1.21 -9.06
N LEU A 154 14.23 -0.77 -7.92
CA LEU A 154 13.02 0.05 -7.87
C LEU A 154 13.22 1.42 -8.53
N HIS A 155 14.37 2.06 -8.30
CA HIS A 155 14.65 3.34 -8.95
C HIS A 155 14.85 3.15 -10.46
N GLY A 156 15.59 2.13 -10.89
CA GLY A 156 15.83 1.86 -12.31
C GLY A 156 14.55 1.55 -13.07
N THR A 157 13.72 0.63 -12.57
CA THR A 157 12.45 0.27 -13.20
C THR A 157 11.43 1.42 -13.16
N PHE A 158 11.45 2.24 -12.08
CA PHE A 158 10.58 3.40 -11.99
C PHE A 158 10.92 4.49 -13.01
N GLU A 159 12.19 4.73 -13.31
CA GLU A 159 12.58 5.67 -14.37
C GLU A 159 12.05 5.22 -15.74
N VAL A 160 12.09 3.90 -16.03
CA VAL A 160 11.50 3.34 -17.26
C VAL A 160 9.99 3.52 -17.27
N PHE A 161 9.33 3.16 -16.18
CA PHE A 161 7.88 3.34 -16.01
C PHE A 161 7.46 4.79 -16.22
N ARG A 162 8.14 5.74 -15.58
CA ARG A 162 7.85 7.18 -15.68
C ARG A 162 8.01 7.71 -17.10
N ALA A 163 8.98 7.19 -17.87
CA ALA A 163 9.17 7.56 -19.26
C ALA A 163 7.98 7.15 -20.13
N HIS A 164 7.35 6.01 -19.86
CA HIS A 164 6.16 5.53 -20.56
C HIS A 164 4.85 6.14 -20.02
N HIS A 165 4.84 6.62 -18.76
CA HIS A 165 3.67 7.15 -18.07
C HIS A 165 3.85 8.61 -17.62
N PRO A 166 3.83 9.59 -18.56
CA PRO A 166 4.08 11.01 -18.22
C PRO A 166 3.09 11.61 -17.21
N TRP A 167 1.96 10.95 -16.97
CA TRP A 167 0.96 11.39 -15.98
C TRP A 167 1.44 11.23 -14.53
N VAL A 168 2.45 10.39 -14.29
CA VAL A 168 3.07 10.18 -12.98
C VAL A 168 3.64 11.49 -12.42
N GLY A 169 4.17 12.36 -13.30
CA GLY A 169 4.65 13.69 -12.91
C GLY A 169 5.81 13.62 -11.94
N ASP A 170 5.66 14.28 -10.78
CA ASP A 170 6.68 14.40 -9.75
C ASP A 170 6.61 13.29 -8.68
N GLU A 171 5.77 12.27 -8.88
CA GLU A 171 5.71 11.11 -7.98
C GLU A 171 7.05 10.37 -8.01
N VAL A 172 7.42 9.78 -6.88
CA VAL A 172 8.66 9.02 -6.72
C VAL A 172 8.40 7.74 -5.91
N VAL A 173 9.06 6.67 -6.27
CA VAL A 173 9.11 5.48 -5.41
C VAL A 173 10.02 5.75 -4.23
N ARG A 174 9.65 5.21 -3.07
CA ARG A 174 10.40 5.38 -1.83
C ARG A 174 10.65 4.02 -1.20
N PRO A 175 11.74 3.33 -1.58
CA PRO A 175 12.10 2.06 -0.96
C PRO A 175 12.20 2.21 0.55
N LYS A 176 11.54 1.31 1.27
CA LYS A 176 11.49 1.26 2.73
C LYS A 176 11.15 -0.15 3.20
N SER A 177 11.38 -0.44 4.45
CA SER A 177 11.20 -1.75 5.02
C SER A 177 10.57 -1.61 6.41
N VAL A 178 9.26 -1.62 6.50
CA VAL A 178 8.52 -1.57 7.77
C VAL A 178 7.82 -2.90 8.03
N ALA A 179 6.95 -3.32 7.11
CA ALA A 179 6.27 -4.61 7.19
C ALA A 179 7.26 -5.76 6.98
N ARG A 180 8.21 -5.58 6.04
CA ARG A 180 9.30 -6.54 5.81
C ARG A 180 10.18 -6.70 7.05
N GLU A 181 10.64 -5.62 7.67
CA GLU A 181 11.47 -5.68 8.89
C GLU A 181 10.71 -6.37 10.03
N LEU A 182 9.42 -6.06 10.21
CA LEU A 182 8.60 -6.71 11.21
C LEU A 182 8.51 -8.22 10.97
N PHE A 183 8.36 -8.66 9.73
CA PHE A 183 8.34 -10.07 9.37
C PHE A 183 9.70 -10.75 9.60
N GLU A 184 10.78 -10.14 9.10
CA GLU A 184 12.14 -10.69 9.19
C GLU A 184 12.66 -10.80 10.63
N THR A 185 12.26 -9.86 11.50
CA THR A 185 12.64 -9.90 12.93
C THR A 185 11.84 -10.93 13.72
N GLY A 186 10.69 -11.39 13.21
CA GLY A 186 9.77 -12.26 13.94
C GLY A 186 9.12 -11.59 15.14
N PHE A 187 9.14 -10.26 15.23
CA PHE A 187 8.49 -9.53 16.30
C PHE A 187 6.98 -9.56 16.14
N ASP A 188 6.26 -9.56 17.25
CA ASP A 188 4.87 -9.13 17.24
C ASP A 188 4.77 -7.60 17.14
N PHE A 189 3.57 -7.10 16.89
CA PHE A 189 3.31 -5.66 16.75
C PHE A 189 3.80 -4.85 17.95
N ARG A 190 3.56 -5.33 19.16
CA ARG A 190 3.96 -4.62 20.40
C ARG A 190 5.46 -4.60 20.59
N GLN A 191 6.12 -5.73 20.32
CA GLN A 191 7.57 -5.82 20.34
C GLN A 191 8.21 -4.85 19.35
N TYR A 192 7.69 -4.76 18.12
CA TYR A 192 8.17 -3.82 17.12
C TYR A 192 7.99 -2.36 17.56
N VAL A 193 6.80 -2.01 18.05
CA VAL A 193 6.50 -0.67 18.56
C VAL A 193 7.41 -0.31 19.75
N GLU A 194 7.69 -1.24 20.64
CA GLU A 194 8.58 -1.03 21.77
C GLU A 194 10.04 -0.92 21.34
N PHE A 195 10.49 -1.80 20.46
CA PHE A 195 11.86 -1.84 19.94
C PHE A 195 12.26 -0.53 19.27
N HIS A 196 11.36 0.07 18.49
CA HIS A 196 11.58 1.36 17.81
C HIS A 196 11.11 2.58 18.61
N GLY A 197 10.64 2.40 19.85
CA GLY A 197 10.16 3.52 20.68
C GLY A 197 8.90 4.21 20.17
N LEU A 198 8.06 3.52 19.38
CA LEU A 198 6.90 4.06 18.66
C LEU A 198 5.58 4.03 19.48
N LYS A 199 5.62 3.88 20.81
CA LYS A 199 4.41 3.79 21.67
C LYS A 199 3.42 4.95 21.48
N ARG A 200 3.91 6.16 21.13
CA ARG A 200 3.03 7.31 20.86
C ARG A 200 2.51 7.37 19.42
N SER A 201 3.04 6.53 18.56
CA SER A 201 2.75 6.50 17.13
C SER A 201 2.31 5.10 16.67
N GLU A 202 1.87 4.23 17.61
CA GLU A 202 1.43 2.87 17.30
C GLU A 202 0.31 2.82 16.27
N GLY A 203 -0.63 3.80 16.30
CA GLY A 203 -1.68 3.92 15.30
C GLY A 203 -1.13 4.23 13.89
N VAL A 204 0.03 4.86 13.76
CA VAL A 204 0.69 5.07 12.45
C VAL A 204 1.26 3.75 11.94
N VAL A 205 1.87 2.94 12.82
CA VAL A 205 2.37 1.60 12.47
C VAL A 205 1.22 0.71 12.04
N LEU A 206 0.14 0.66 12.83
CA LEU A 206 -1.04 -0.16 12.53
C LEU A 206 -1.68 0.23 11.19
N ARG A 207 -1.86 1.53 10.95
CA ARG A 207 -2.38 2.02 9.69
C ARG A 207 -1.48 1.62 8.52
N TYR A 208 -0.17 1.75 8.66
CA TYR A 208 0.77 1.40 7.61
C TYR A 208 0.71 -0.11 7.27
N LEU A 209 0.67 -0.99 8.28
CA LEU A 209 0.51 -2.43 8.08
C LEU A 209 -0.83 -2.77 7.40
N THR A 210 -1.90 -2.07 7.77
CA THR A 210 -3.22 -2.21 7.13
C THR A 210 -3.16 -1.84 5.65
N GLU A 211 -2.50 -0.73 5.30
CA GLU A 211 -2.33 -0.32 3.90
C GLU A 211 -1.44 -1.31 3.13
N ALA A 212 -0.37 -1.84 3.76
CA ALA A 212 0.49 -2.86 3.16
C ALA A 212 -0.29 -4.16 2.88
N TYR A 213 -1.10 -4.61 3.83
CA TYR A 213 -1.99 -5.76 3.64
C TYR A 213 -2.96 -5.55 2.47
N LYS A 214 -3.67 -4.42 2.46
CA LYS A 214 -4.61 -4.08 1.39
C LYS A 214 -3.93 -4.00 0.03
N ALA A 215 -2.74 -3.40 -0.03
CA ALA A 215 -1.97 -3.33 -1.26
C ALA A 215 -1.56 -4.72 -1.76
N LEU A 216 -1.10 -5.63 -0.87
CA LEU A 216 -0.75 -7.00 -1.22
C LEU A 216 -1.93 -7.76 -1.81
N VAL A 217 -3.08 -7.73 -1.13
CA VAL A 217 -4.30 -8.41 -1.55
C VAL A 217 -4.82 -7.88 -2.89
N GLN A 218 -4.76 -6.58 -3.11
CA GLN A 218 -5.31 -5.94 -4.31
C GLN A 218 -4.39 -5.98 -5.52
N THR A 219 -3.08 -6.03 -5.32
CA THR A 219 -2.11 -5.92 -6.42
C THR A 219 -1.68 -7.29 -6.94
N VAL A 220 -1.60 -8.31 -6.07
CA VAL A 220 -1.15 -9.63 -6.49
C VAL A 220 -2.36 -10.53 -6.77
N PRO A 221 -2.60 -10.91 -8.05
CA PRO A 221 -3.69 -11.80 -8.40
C PRO A 221 -3.57 -13.16 -7.69
N GLU A 222 -4.70 -13.75 -7.30
CA GLU A 222 -4.73 -15.03 -6.59
C GLU A 222 -3.98 -16.15 -7.34
N ALA A 223 -4.11 -16.16 -8.67
CA ALA A 223 -3.44 -17.14 -9.52
C ALA A 223 -1.91 -16.96 -9.58
N ALA A 224 -1.39 -15.81 -9.18
CA ALA A 224 0.05 -15.49 -9.18
C ALA A 224 0.68 -15.64 -7.79
N LYS A 225 -0.11 -15.88 -6.74
CA LYS A 225 0.40 -16.04 -5.38
C LYS A 225 1.05 -17.41 -5.19
N THR A 226 2.28 -17.42 -4.72
CA THR A 226 2.97 -18.60 -4.21
C THR A 226 2.49 -18.97 -2.80
N ALA A 227 2.85 -20.13 -2.31
CA ALA A 227 2.56 -20.53 -0.92
C ALA A 227 3.13 -19.50 0.08
N ALA A 228 4.36 -19.03 -0.13
CA ALA A 228 4.98 -18.04 0.74
C ALA A 228 4.27 -16.67 0.70
N LEU A 229 3.70 -16.27 -0.44
CA LEU A 229 2.88 -15.06 -0.53
C LEU A 229 1.56 -15.20 0.21
N HIS A 230 0.92 -16.38 0.17
CA HIS A 230 -0.26 -16.67 0.98
C HIS A 230 0.04 -16.62 2.49
N ASP A 231 1.17 -17.21 2.90
CA ASP A 231 1.60 -17.19 4.30
C ASP A 231 1.90 -15.76 4.77
N LEU A 232 2.56 -14.97 3.94
CA LEU A 232 2.85 -13.56 4.22
C LEU A 232 1.57 -12.72 4.33
N GLU A 233 0.61 -12.92 3.41
CA GLU A 233 -0.69 -12.27 3.45
C GLU A 233 -1.47 -12.63 4.71
N ALA A 234 -1.55 -13.92 5.03
CA ALA A 234 -2.24 -14.40 6.22
C ALA A 234 -1.61 -13.83 7.50
N TRP A 235 -0.27 -13.86 7.59
CA TRP A 235 0.46 -13.30 8.72
C TRP A 235 0.21 -11.80 8.89
N LEU A 236 0.26 -11.03 7.80
CA LEU A 236 0.06 -9.57 7.85
C LEU A 236 -1.38 -9.23 8.24
N GLY A 237 -2.36 -9.93 7.65
CA GLY A 237 -3.77 -9.78 8.01
C GLY A 237 -4.05 -10.14 9.45
N GLU A 238 -3.47 -11.23 9.96
CA GLU A 238 -3.63 -11.64 11.36
C GLU A 238 -2.97 -10.63 12.32
N THR A 239 -1.78 -10.12 11.99
CA THR A 239 -1.10 -9.08 12.77
C THR A 239 -1.98 -7.83 12.95
N VAL A 240 -2.66 -7.40 11.89
CA VAL A 240 -3.59 -6.26 11.97
C VAL A 240 -4.82 -6.62 12.80
N ARG A 241 -5.46 -7.79 12.56
CA ARG A 241 -6.69 -8.22 13.26
C ARG A 241 -6.49 -8.39 14.77
N GLN A 242 -5.33 -8.86 15.20
CA GLN A 242 -4.99 -9.00 16.63
C GLN A 242 -5.00 -7.66 17.38
N ILE A 243 -4.77 -6.55 16.69
CA ILE A 243 -4.75 -5.22 17.29
C ILE A 243 -6.10 -4.53 17.14
N ASP A 244 -6.65 -4.52 15.93
CA ASP A 244 -7.95 -3.93 15.62
C ASP A 244 -8.57 -4.63 14.40
N SER A 245 -9.47 -5.59 14.64
CA SER A 245 -10.12 -6.34 13.58
C SER A 245 -11.01 -5.45 12.69
N SER A 246 -11.58 -4.37 13.25
CA SER A 246 -12.51 -3.51 12.52
C SER A 246 -11.89 -2.87 11.27
N LEU A 247 -10.57 -2.69 11.25
CA LEU A 247 -9.85 -2.11 10.10
C LEU A 247 -9.91 -2.99 8.84
N LEU A 248 -10.09 -4.29 9.02
CA LEU A 248 -10.20 -5.25 7.92
C LEU A 248 -11.63 -5.80 7.76
N ASP A 249 -12.39 -5.95 8.85
CA ASP A 249 -13.74 -6.52 8.81
C ASP A 249 -14.67 -5.71 7.91
N GLU A 250 -14.68 -4.38 8.01
CA GLU A 250 -15.47 -3.52 7.14
C GLU A 250 -15.03 -3.61 5.68
N TRP A 251 -13.74 -3.72 5.44
CA TRP A 251 -13.17 -3.85 4.11
C TRP A 251 -13.46 -5.23 3.50
N ASP A 252 -13.36 -6.31 4.29
CA ASP A 252 -13.71 -7.68 3.87
C ASP A 252 -15.21 -7.80 3.53
N ILE A 253 -16.09 -7.12 4.27
CA ILE A 253 -17.53 -7.04 3.96
C ILE A 253 -17.77 -6.33 2.61
N LEU A 254 -17.05 -5.27 2.34
CA LEU A 254 -17.17 -4.52 1.08
C LEU A 254 -16.66 -5.35 -0.10
N ARG A 255 -15.62 -6.17 0.11
CA ARG A 255 -15.09 -7.09 -0.90
C ARG A 255 -16.04 -8.24 -1.21
N ASN A 256 -16.67 -8.80 -0.18
CA ASN A 256 -17.50 -9.99 -0.28
C ASN A 256 -18.90 -9.74 0.28
N PRO A 257 -19.74 -8.93 -0.39
CA PRO A 257 -21.07 -8.59 0.12
C PRO A 257 -21.98 -9.80 0.31
N GLY A 258 -21.66 -10.95 -0.34
CA GLY A 258 -22.38 -12.21 -0.17
C GLY A 258 -22.09 -12.95 1.14
N THR A 259 -20.96 -12.72 1.79
CA THR A 259 -20.61 -13.36 3.06
C THR A 259 -21.28 -12.70 4.26
N ALA A 260 -21.65 -11.42 4.16
CA ALA A 260 -22.34 -10.70 5.22
C ALA A 260 -23.81 -11.18 5.45
N LEU A 261 -24.37 -11.95 4.54
CA LEU A 261 -25.75 -12.46 4.61
C LEU A 261 -25.84 -13.90 5.18
N GLY A 262 -24.72 -14.51 5.57
CA GLY A 262 -24.63 -15.92 5.99
C GLY A 262 -24.60 -16.19 7.49
N GLY A 263 -24.92 -15.23 8.36
CA GLY A 263 -24.81 -15.47 9.80
C GLY A 263 -25.73 -14.62 10.67
N GLY A 264 -27.00 -14.95 10.71
CA GLY A 264 -27.91 -14.40 11.70
C GLY A 264 -29.29 -14.11 11.15
N GLU A 265 -30.23 -15.03 11.33
CA GLU A 265 -31.66 -14.72 11.31
C GLU A 265 -31.87 -13.47 12.18
N ARG A 266 -32.16 -12.35 11.53
CA ARG A 266 -32.74 -11.22 12.27
C ARG A 266 -34.10 -11.66 12.79
N PRO A 267 -34.37 -11.58 14.10
CA PRO A 267 -35.74 -11.73 14.59
C PRO A 267 -36.59 -10.65 13.91
N GLU A 268 -37.69 -11.06 13.29
CA GLU A 268 -38.69 -10.12 12.78
C GLU A 268 -39.08 -9.14 13.91
N PRO A 269 -39.11 -7.84 13.64
CA PRO A 269 -39.65 -6.90 14.64
C PRO A 269 -41.14 -7.10 14.71
N ASP A 270 -41.63 -7.45 15.91
CA ASP A 270 -43.02 -7.49 16.30
C ASP A 270 -43.73 -6.20 15.85
N ARG A 271 -44.67 -6.36 14.93
CA ARG A 271 -45.55 -5.27 14.46
C ARG A 271 -46.70 -5.10 15.41
N GLU A 272 -46.44 -4.68 16.64
CA GLU A 272 -47.49 -4.08 17.50
C GLU A 272 -46.86 -3.42 18.73
N ALA A 273 -46.44 -2.15 18.57
CA ALA A 273 -46.37 -1.22 19.69
C ALA A 273 -46.22 0.21 19.15
N GLY A 274 -47.27 0.97 19.32
CA GLY A 274 -47.35 2.40 19.60
C GLY A 274 -46.37 3.36 18.91
N ARG A 275 -46.87 4.15 17.93
CA ARG A 275 -46.23 5.40 17.49
C ARG A 275 -46.07 6.37 18.67
N PRO A 276 -44.89 6.93 18.93
CA PRO A 276 -44.75 8.27 19.46
C PRO A 276 -44.43 9.26 18.35
N ASP A 277 -45.24 10.29 18.34
CA ASP A 277 -45.06 11.54 17.59
C ASP A 277 -43.78 12.25 18.04
N VAL A 278 -42.82 12.48 17.10
CA VAL A 278 -41.66 13.32 17.38
C VAL A 278 -41.39 14.22 16.17
N THR A 279 -41.98 15.39 16.24
CA THR A 279 -41.46 16.58 15.58
C THR A 279 -40.17 17.01 16.32
N ALA A 280 -39.00 16.72 15.77
CA ALA A 280 -37.74 17.32 16.22
C ALA A 280 -36.82 17.60 15.03
N HIS A 281 -36.48 18.87 14.92
CA HIS A 281 -35.60 19.43 13.91
C HIS A 281 -34.20 18.80 13.90
N PRO A 282 -33.56 18.56 12.73
CA PRO A 282 -32.19 18.12 12.67
C PRO A 282 -31.24 19.31 12.90
N ARG A 283 -30.39 19.21 13.93
CA ARG A 283 -29.24 20.09 14.13
C ARG A 283 -28.14 19.73 13.13
N ALA A 284 -27.78 20.69 12.30
CA ALA A 284 -26.66 20.60 11.39
C ALA A 284 -25.33 20.48 12.15
N PHE A 285 -24.56 19.41 11.88
CA PHE A 285 -23.16 19.33 12.28
C PHE A 285 -22.30 20.11 11.29
N ARG A 286 -21.69 21.18 11.77
CA ARG A 286 -20.69 21.96 11.05
C ARG A 286 -19.33 21.32 11.34
N VAL A 287 -18.74 20.65 10.36
CA VAL A 287 -17.34 20.22 10.42
C VAL A 287 -16.48 21.42 10.11
N MET A 288 -15.70 21.87 11.09
CA MET A 288 -14.61 22.82 10.88
C MET A 288 -13.36 22.06 10.43
N VAL A 289 -12.93 22.29 9.19
CA VAL A 289 -11.60 21.94 8.70
C VAL A 289 -10.71 23.16 8.95
N ARG A 290 -9.64 22.96 9.70
CA ARG A 290 -8.47 23.85 9.75
C ARG A 290 -7.28 23.13 9.17
#